data_e0a63a2b9fffe8b923d4795465da836d
#
_entry.id   e0a63a2b9fffe8b923d4795465da836d
#
_cell.length_a   1.000
_cell.length_b   1.000
_cell.length_c   1.000
_cell.angle_alpha   90.00
_cell.angle_beta   90.00
_cell.angle_gamma   90.00
#
_symmetry.space_group_name_H-M   'P 1'
#
loop_
_entity.id
_entity.type
_entity.pdbx_description
1 polymer ?
#
loop_
_entity_poly.entity_id
_entity_poly.type
_entity_poly.pdbx_seq_one_letter_code
_entity_poly.pdbx_strand_id
1 'polypeptide(L)'
;MRVIGGNFKGKKIFTPTDKSTRPLKDMVRESIFNIIEHAKNEYVNLDNGVILDLFSGTGSFGIECISRGAKKVIFFENYINSIKVLKKNLDLLKLNEYSKIIEKDAYKISQAQIAVRKIDLIFLDPPFKDNKINKLIEIIKRMKITSKKSLIIIHRNKKIVENISKDLIVSKEKNYGLSKIIFGKIY
;
A
#
# COMPACT_ATOMS: atom_id res chain seq x y z
N MET A 1 -5.21 -1.77 16.50
CA MET A 1 -5.00 -0.71 15.48
C MET A 1 -6.33 -0.05 15.16
N ARG A 2 -6.36 1.16 14.59
CA ARG A 2 -7.59 1.87 14.23
C ARG A 2 -7.46 2.58 12.89
N VAL A 3 -8.56 2.89 12.25
CA VAL A 3 -8.63 3.79 11.09
C VAL A 3 -8.42 5.23 11.57
N ILE A 4 -7.60 6.01 10.87
CA ILE A 4 -7.14 7.34 11.33
C ILE A 4 -8.02 8.46 10.78
N GLY A 5 -8.46 8.35 9.54
CA GLY A 5 -9.23 9.38 8.85
C GLY A 5 -10.39 8.84 8.02
N GLY A 6 -11.13 9.75 7.37
CA GLY A 6 -12.23 9.41 6.48
C GLY A 6 -13.48 8.87 7.19
N ASN A 7 -14.34 8.20 6.42
CA ASN A 7 -15.67 7.75 6.85
C ASN A 7 -15.68 6.73 7.99
N PHE A 8 -14.57 6.00 8.16
CA PHE A 8 -14.42 4.98 9.19
C PHE A 8 -13.49 5.41 10.33
N LYS A 9 -13.17 6.71 10.46
CA LYS A 9 -12.28 7.24 11.50
C LYS A 9 -12.64 6.70 12.89
N GLY A 10 -11.64 6.23 13.62
CA GLY A 10 -11.78 5.68 14.98
C GLY A 10 -12.22 4.22 15.05
N LYS A 11 -12.70 3.61 13.96
CA LYS A 11 -13.06 2.18 13.93
C LYS A 11 -11.84 1.33 14.18
N LYS A 12 -11.96 0.35 15.08
CA LYS A 12 -10.90 -0.63 15.38
C LYS A 12 -10.79 -1.65 14.27
N ILE A 13 -9.57 -2.06 13.96
CA ILE A 13 -9.25 -3.18 13.08
C ILE A 13 -8.36 -4.17 13.83
N PHE A 14 -8.56 -5.44 13.54
CA PHE A 14 -7.80 -6.52 14.15
C PHE A 14 -6.35 -6.53 13.63
N THR A 15 -5.46 -7.00 14.48
CA THR A 15 -4.05 -7.28 14.13
C THR A 15 -3.77 -8.74 14.44
N PRO A 16 -2.81 -9.38 13.76
CA PRO A 16 -2.41 -10.74 14.10
C PRO A 16 -1.91 -10.80 15.54
N THR A 17 -2.12 -11.93 16.16
CA THR A 17 -1.62 -12.22 17.52
C THR A 17 -0.16 -12.69 17.49
N ASP A 18 0.30 -13.16 16.34
CA ASP A 18 1.69 -13.57 16.14
C ASP A 18 2.59 -12.37 15.82
N LYS A 19 3.90 -12.54 16.05
CA LYS A 19 4.92 -11.50 15.79
C LYS A 19 5.44 -11.52 14.34
N SER A 20 4.83 -12.30 13.45
CA SER A 20 5.31 -12.50 12.08
C SER A 20 5.08 -11.29 11.19
N THR A 21 4.09 -10.48 11.51
CA THR A 21 3.78 -9.24 10.78
C THR A 21 4.02 -8.03 11.67
N ARG A 22 4.66 -7.02 11.10
CA ARG A 22 4.88 -5.73 11.78
C ARG A 22 3.96 -4.68 11.14
N PRO A 23 2.85 -4.32 11.81
CA PRO A 23 1.94 -3.35 11.27
C PRO A 23 2.61 -1.97 11.09
N LEU A 24 2.25 -1.27 10.01
CA LEU A 24 2.62 0.12 9.80
C LEU A 24 2.13 0.96 10.97
N LYS A 25 3.04 1.68 11.65
CA LYS A 25 2.70 2.50 12.82
C LYS A 25 1.69 3.58 12.46
N ASP A 26 0.73 3.85 13.34
CA ASP A 26 -0.32 4.85 13.13
C ASP A 26 0.25 6.22 12.75
N MET A 27 1.29 6.69 13.45
CA MET A 27 1.97 7.96 13.15
C MET A 27 2.57 8.01 11.74
N VAL A 28 3.15 6.89 11.27
CA VAL A 28 3.73 6.82 9.91
C VAL A 28 2.62 6.85 8.87
N ARG A 29 1.56 6.07 9.10
CA ARG A 29 0.38 6.03 8.23
C ARG A 29 -0.29 7.40 8.14
N GLU A 30 -0.53 8.06 9.27
CA GLU A 30 -1.08 9.42 9.32
C GLU A 30 -0.23 10.40 8.51
N SER A 31 1.09 10.35 8.69
CA SER A 31 1.99 11.23 7.95
C SER A 31 1.97 10.99 6.45
N ILE A 32 1.87 9.72 6.00
CA ILE A 32 1.73 9.39 4.57
C ILE A 32 0.46 10.06 4.02
N PHE A 33 -0.68 9.87 4.69
CA PHE A 33 -1.95 10.43 4.20
C PHE A 33 -1.99 11.95 4.25
N ASN A 34 -1.40 12.58 5.27
CA ASN A 34 -1.25 14.04 5.31
C ASN A 34 -0.45 14.56 4.10
N ILE A 35 0.65 13.87 3.72
CA ILE A 35 1.42 14.25 2.53
C ILE A 35 0.57 14.13 1.27
N ILE A 36 -0.20 13.04 1.10
CA ILE A 36 -1.06 12.84 -0.06
C ILE A 36 -2.13 13.95 -0.14
N GLU A 37 -2.78 14.27 0.97
CA GLU A 37 -3.87 15.25 1.04
C GLU A 37 -3.39 16.68 0.79
N HIS A 38 -2.23 17.06 1.33
CA HIS A 38 -1.68 18.40 1.15
C HIS A 38 -1.04 18.61 -0.24
N ALA A 39 -0.69 17.55 -0.94
CA ALA A 39 -0.06 17.61 -2.26
C ALA A 39 -1.00 17.11 -3.38
N LYS A 40 -2.30 17.39 -3.29
CA LYS A 40 -3.33 16.93 -4.25
C LYS A 40 -3.04 17.28 -5.71
N ASN A 41 -2.36 18.38 -5.97
CA ASN A 41 -1.99 18.79 -7.33
C ASN A 41 -0.78 18.02 -7.88
N GLU A 42 0.07 17.51 -6.99
CA GLU A 42 1.29 16.77 -7.36
C GLU A 42 1.05 15.26 -7.36
N TYR A 43 0.18 14.79 -6.46
CA TYR A 43 -0.10 13.38 -6.25
C TYR A 43 -1.55 13.03 -6.59
N VAL A 44 -1.85 11.77 -6.47
CA VAL A 44 -3.19 11.23 -6.74
C VAL A 44 -4.22 11.76 -5.74
N ASN A 45 -5.42 12.08 -6.24
CA ASN A 45 -6.58 12.18 -5.38
C ASN A 45 -7.05 10.77 -5.03
N LEU A 46 -7.18 10.46 -3.73
CA LEU A 46 -7.68 9.16 -3.28
C LEU A 46 -9.15 8.95 -3.61
N ASP A 47 -9.92 10.05 -3.66
CA ASP A 47 -11.34 9.97 -3.97
C ASP A 47 -11.55 9.37 -5.37
N ASN A 48 -12.39 8.33 -5.43
CA ASN A 48 -12.60 7.48 -6.61
C ASN A 48 -11.35 6.77 -7.17
N GLY A 49 -10.22 6.78 -6.44
CA GLY A 49 -8.97 6.14 -6.85
C GLY A 49 -9.01 4.61 -6.79
N VAL A 50 -8.21 3.98 -7.65
CA VAL A 50 -7.91 2.54 -7.60
C VAL A 50 -6.54 2.33 -7.00
N ILE A 51 -6.50 1.59 -5.91
CA ILE A 51 -5.30 1.42 -5.09
C ILE A 51 -4.81 -0.03 -5.15
N LEU A 52 -3.51 -0.20 -5.19
CA LEU A 52 -2.85 -1.49 -5.10
C LEU A 52 -2.00 -1.52 -3.82
N ASP A 53 -2.39 -2.36 -2.88
CA ASP A 53 -1.71 -2.54 -1.59
C ASP A 53 -0.93 -3.85 -1.63
N LEU A 54 0.37 -3.76 -1.87
CA LEU A 54 1.28 -4.90 -1.99
C LEU A 54 1.96 -5.17 -0.63
N PHE A 55 1.95 -6.45 -0.23
CA PHE A 55 2.30 -6.89 1.11
C PHE A 55 1.35 -6.32 2.16
N SER A 56 0.05 -6.43 1.88
CA SER A 56 -0.99 -5.68 2.60
C SER A 56 -1.16 -6.06 4.07
N GLY A 57 -0.61 -7.19 4.50
CA GLY A 57 -0.73 -7.65 5.88
C GLY A 57 -2.20 -7.74 6.30
N THR A 58 -2.58 -6.99 7.32
CA THR A 58 -3.97 -6.91 7.81
C THR A 58 -4.84 -5.90 7.08
N GLY A 59 -4.31 -5.28 6.03
CA GLY A 59 -5.01 -4.33 5.18
C GLY A 59 -5.09 -2.90 5.73
N SER A 60 -4.27 -2.56 6.72
CA SER A 60 -4.42 -1.28 7.42
C SER A 60 -4.25 -0.05 6.52
N PHE A 61 -3.38 -0.12 5.50
CA PHE A 61 -3.19 0.97 4.55
C PHE A 61 -4.34 1.05 3.55
N GLY A 62 -4.69 -0.08 2.91
CA GLY A 62 -5.78 -0.11 1.94
C GLY A 62 -7.15 0.23 2.56
N ILE A 63 -7.44 -0.24 3.79
CA ILE A 63 -8.65 0.12 4.53
C ILE A 63 -8.70 1.63 4.79
N GLU A 64 -7.58 2.24 5.15
CA GLU A 64 -7.47 3.70 5.29
C GLU A 64 -7.75 4.42 3.96
N CYS A 65 -7.26 3.89 2.82
CA CYS A 65 -7.59 4.43 1.50
C CYS A 65 -9.09 4.37 1.20
N ILE A 66 -9.76 3.24 1.49
CA ILE A 66 -11.23 3.13 1.33
C ILE A 66 -11.93 4.13 2.22
N SER A 67 -11.49 4.27 3.47
CA SER A 67 -12.07 5.25 4.41
C SER A 67 -11.99 6.68 3.90
N ARG A 68 -11.01 7.00 3.06
CA ARG A 68 -10.77 8.32 2.45
C ARG A 68 -11.31 8.44 1.02
N GLY A 69 -12.21 7.54 0.61
CA GLY A 69 -12.94 7.64 -0.65
C GLY A 69 -12.39 6.81 -1.81
N ALA A 70 -11.41 5.94 -1.60
CA ALA A 70 -10.95 5.07 -2.68
C ALA A 70 -12.07 4.18 -3.19
N LYS A 71 -12.24 4.15 -4.53
CA LYS A 71 -13.26 3.36 -5.20
C LYS A 71 -12.99 1.87 -5.12
N LYS A 72 -11.74 1.48 -5.20
CA LYS A 72 -11.34 0.07 -5.18
C LYS A 72 -9.93 -0.08 -4.62
N VAL A 73 -9.76 -1.08 -3.74
CA VAL A 73 -8.44 -1.49 -3.27
C VAL A 73 -8.21 -2.96 -3.60
N ILE A 74 -7.06 -3.25 -4.20
CA ILE A 74 -6.59 -4.60 -4.51
C ILE A 74 -5.48 -4.91 -3.52
N PHE A 75 -5.73 -5.88 -2.66
CA PHE A 75 -4.79 -6.33 -1.63
C PHE A 75 -4.03 -7.55 -2.13
N PHE A 76 -2.69 -7.51 -2.04
CA PHE A 76 -1.82 -8.67 -2.24
C PHE A 76 -1.24 -9.10 -0.92
N GLU A 77 -1.50 -10.34 -0.54
CA GLU A 77 -0.97 -10.96 0.67
C GLU A 77 -0.83 -12.48 0.46
N ASN A 78 0.21 -13.08 0.99
CA ASN A 78 0.44 -14.52 0.87
C ASN A 78 0.55 -15.23 2.22
N TYR A 79 0.62 -14.49 3.33
CA TYR A 79 0.66 -15.08 4.66
C TYR A 79 -0.75 -15.37 5.17
N ILE A 80 -1.07 -16.65 5.34
CA ILE A 80 -2.43 -17.11 5.63
C ILE A 80 -3.06 -16.47 6.88
N ASN A 81 -2.28 -16.21 7.95
CA ASN A 81 -2.81 -15.59 9.15
C ASN A 81 -3.16 -14.12 8.91
N SER A 82 -2.34 -13.38 8.15
CA SER A 82 -2.65 -12.00 7.72
C SER A 82 -3.90 -11.96 6.85
N ILE A 83 -4.04 -12.90 5.90
CA ILE A 83 -5.22 -13.00 5.02
C ILE A 83 -6.50 -13.21 5.84
N LYS A 84 -6.47 -14.10 6.82
CA LYS A 84 -7.62 -14.33 7.72
C LYS A 84 -8.03 -13.07 8.46
N VAL A 85 -7.04 -12.31 8.97
CA VAL A 85 -7.29 -11.05 9.68
C VAL A 85 -7.76 -9.96 8.73
N LEU A 86 -7.18 -9.86 7.52
CA LEU A 86 -7.62 -8.94 6.47
C LEU A 86 -9.09 -9.16 6.09
N LYS A 87 -9.48 -10.41 5.81
CA LYS A 87 -10.88 -10.77 5.54
C LYS A 87 -11.80 -10.34 6.67
N LYS A 88 -11.44 -10.69 7.92
CA LYS A 88 -12.22 -10.29 9.10
C LYS A 88 -12.36 -8.77 9.23
N ASN A 89 -11.32 -7.99 8.92
CA ASN A 89 -11.37 -6.53 8.97
C ASN A 89 -12.31 -5.96 7.90
N LEU A 90 -12.24 -6.49 6.67
CA LEU A 90 -13.11 -6.07 5.57
C LEU A 90 -14.58 -6.39 5.85
N ASP A 91 -14.86 -7.58 6.40
CA ASP A 91 -16.21 -8.00 6.79
C ASP A 91 -16.76 -7.11 7.92
N LEU A 92 -15.95 -6.87 8.96
CA LEU A 92 -16.33 -6.02 10.11
C LEU A 92 -16.76 -4.62 9.67
N LEU A 93 -16.06 -4.06 8.70
CA LEU A 93 -16.30 -2.70 8.20
C LEU A 93 -17.21 -2.67 6.96
N LYS A 94 -17.71 -3.84 6.50
CA LYS A 94 -18.55 -4.01 5.30
C LYS A 94 -17.90 -3.41 4.03
N LEU A 95 -16.59 -3.71 3.82
CA LEU A 95 -15.78 -3.16 2.74
C LEU A 95 -15.57 -4.11 1.57
N ASN A 96 -16.27 -5.24 1.50
CA ASN A 96 -16.06 -6.28 0.48
C ASN A 96 -16.29 -5.76 -0.95
N GLU A 97 -17.26 -4.88 -1.16
CA GLU A 97 -17.53 -4.29 -2.48
C GLU A 97 -16.39 -3.39 -2.97
N TYR A 98 -15.67 -2.74 -2.04
CA TYR A 98 -14.54 -1.85 -2.34
C TYR A 98 -13.20 -2.58 -2.39
N SER A 99 -13.18 -3.88 -2.15
CA SER A 99 -11.95 -4.64 -2.00
C SER A 99 -11.87 -5.84 -2.93
N LYS A 100 -10.63 -6.24 -3.27
CA LYS A 100 -10.30 -7.51 -3.90
C LYS A 100 -9.04 -8.05 -3.24
N ILE A 101 -9.10 -9.25 -2.68
CA ILE A 101 -7.92 -9.92 -2.11
C ILE A 101 -7.35 -10.86 -3.16
N ILE A 102 -6.04 -10.78 -3.39
CA ILE A 102 -5.27 -11.70 -4.22
C ILE A 102 -4.27 -12.39 -3.30
N GLU A 103 -4.56 -13.65 -2.99
CA GLU A 103 -3.79 -14.50 -2.08
C GLU A 103 -2.54 -15.04 -2.80
N LYS A 104 -1.63 -14.16 -3.18
CA LYS A 104 -0.40 -14.46 -3.91
C LYS A 104 0.76 -13.61 -3.41
N ASP A 105 1.96 -14.10 -3.66
CA ASP A 105 3.19 -13.33 -3.51
C ASP A 105 3.15 -12.09 -4.41
N ALA A 106 3.45 -10.92 -3.86
CA ALA A 106 3.47 -9.65 -4.60
C ALA A 106 4.45 -9.68 -5.79
N TYR A 107 5.51 -10.48 -5.74
CA TYR A 107 6.45 -10.69 -6.86
C TYR A 107 5.85 -11.46 -8.05
N LYS A 108 4.67 -12.07 -7.87
CA LYS A 108 3.90 -12.74 -8.92
C LYS A 108 2.76 -11.88 -9.46
N ILE A 109 2.79 -10.58 -9.23
CA ILE A 109 1.74 -9.63 -9.62
C ILE A 109 1.41 -9.70 -11.12
N SER A 110 2.40 -9.89 -12.00
CA SER A 110 2.19 -10.03 -13.45
C SER A 110 1.36 -11.26 -13.84
N GLN A 111 1.28 -12.25 -12.95
CA GLN A 111 0.48 -13.47 -13.15
C GLN A 111 -0.92 -13.35 -12.56
N ALA A 112 -1.26 -12.22 -11.97
CA ALA A 112 -2.55 -11.98 -11.36
C ALA A 112 -3.48 -11.28 -12.36
N GLN A 113 -4.75 -11.70 -12.40
CA GLN A 113 -5.78 -11.01 -13.16
C GLN A 113 -6.19 -9.71 -12.42
N ILE A 114 -5.40 -8.66 -12.63
CA ILE A 114 -5.75 -7.32 -12.17
C ILE A 114 -6.68 -6.73 -13.24
N ALA A 115 -7.99 -6.84 -13.01
CA ALA A 115 -9.02 -6.40 -13.95
C ALA A 115 -9.20 -4.86 -13.99
N VAL A 116 -8.09 -4.12 -13.90
CA VAL A 116 -8.07 -2.66 -13.98
C VAL A 116 -6.95 -2.20 -14.91
N ARG A 117 -7.26 -1.22 -15.76
CA ARG A 117 -6.29 -0.69 -16.74
C ARG A 117 -5.33 0.33 -16.14
N LYS A 118 -5.68 0.92 -15.00
CA LYS A 118 -4.91 1.99 -14.38
C LYS A 118 -5.03 1.92 -12.86
N ILE A 119 -3.88 2.00 -12.20
CA ILE A 119 -3.75 2.12 -10.75
C ILE A 119 -3.34 3.56 -10.43
N ASP A 120 -4.04 4.17 -9.49
CA ASP A 120 -3.76 5.55 -9.09
C ASP A 120 -2.72 5.62 -7.98
N LEU A 121 -2.70 4.65 -7.06
CA LEU A 121 -1.70 4.54 -6.01
C LEU A 121 -1.27 3.09 -5.82
N ILE A 122 0.05 2.86 -5.72
CA ILE A 122 0.63 1.58 -5.32
C ILE A 122 1.40 1.78 -4.02
N PHE A 123 1.05 1.01 -3.00
CA PHE A 123 1.78 0.95 -1.75
C PHE A 123 2.57 -0.36 -1.65
N LEU A 124 3.84 -0.26 -1.27
CA LEU A 124 4.76 -1.38 -1.14
C LEU A 124 5.36 -1.38 0.27
N ASP A 125 5.00 -2.39 1.06
CA ASP A 125 5.52 -2.59 2.43
C ASP A 125 6.15 -3.98 2.57
N PRO A 126 7.21 -4.29 1.80
CA PRO A 126 7.85 -5.60 1.85
C PRO A 126 8.54 -5.82 3.20
N PRO A 127 8.76 -7.08 3.61
CA PRO A 127 9.54 -7.40 4.81
C PRO A 127 10.89 -6.67 4.82
N PHE A 128 11.35 -6.20 5.99
CA PHE A 128 12.59 -5.41 6.07
C PHE A 128 13.85 -6.11 5.53
N LYS A 129 13.90 -7.43 5.57
CA LYS A 129 15.00 -8.22 5.01
C LYS A 129 14.88 -8.44 3.49
N ASP A 130 13.80 -7.96 2.89
CA ASP A 130 13.58 -8.09 1.44
C ASP A 130 14.59 -7.24 0.67
N ASN A 131 15.24 -7.83 -0.32
CA ASN A 131 16.20 -7.16 -1.21
C ASN A 131 15.76 -7.16 -2.69
N LYS A 132 14.49 -7.48 -2.95
CA LYS A 132 13.97 -7.66 -4.30
C LYS A 132 13.07 -6.49 -4.76
N ILE A 133 13.00 -5.40 -4.00
CA ILE A 133 12.12 -4.27 -4.32
C ILE A 133 12.33 -3.73 -5.74
N ASN A 134 13.59 -3.66 -6.21
CA ASN A 134 13.91 -3.20 -7.56
C ASN A 134 13.30 -4.09 -8.64
N LYS A 135 13.31 -5.41 -8.43
CA LYS A 135 12.63 -6.36 -9.34
C LYS A 135 11.12 -6.10 -9.40
N LEU A 136 10.50 -5.76 -8.27
CA LEU A 136 9.07 -5.45 -8.24
C LEU A 136 8.75 -4.14 -8.98
N ILE A 137 9.60 -3.11 -8.84
CA ILE A 137 9.52 -1.85 -9.58
C ILE A 137 9.58 -2.12 -11.09
N GLU A 138 10.54 -2.94 -11.56
CA GLU A 138 10.65 -3.34 -12.96
C GLU A 138 9.39 -4.08 -13.47
N ILE A 139 8.86 -5.01 -12.67
CA ILE A 139 7.63 -5.74 -13.02
C ILE A 139 6.46 -4.75 -13.18
N ILE A 140 6.25 -3.85 -12.22
CA ILE A 140 5.20 -2.83 -12.27
C ILE A 140 5.33 -1.97 -13.53
N LYS A 141 6.55 -1.52 -13.86
CA LYS A 141 6.81 -0.75 -15.09
C LYS A 141 6.42 -1.52 -16.36
N ARG A 142 6.83 -2.79 -16.45
CA ARG A 142 6.51 -3.65 -17.61
C ARG A 142 5.01 -3.89 -17.77
N MET A 143 4.27 -3.95 -16.66
CA MET A 143 2.81 -4.13 -16.69
C MET A 143 2.05 -2.92 -17.24
N LYS A 144 2.66 -1.75 -17.31
CA LYS A 144 2.04 -0.50 -17.81
C LYS A 144 0.69 -0.17 -17.14
N ILE A 145 0.57 -0.50 -15.85
CA ILE A 145 -0.64 -0.25 -15.04
C ILE A 145 -0.64 1.11 -14.35
N THR A 146 0.42 1.90 -14.54
CA THR A 146 0.59 3.24 -13.99
C THR A 146 0.49 4.32 -15.06
N SER A 147 0.33 5.55 -14.64
CA SER A 147 0.33 6.76 -15.47
C SER A 147 1.19 7.84 -14.83
N LYS A 148 1.39 8.96 -15.52
CA LYS A 148 2.12 10.14 -14.98
C LYS A 148 1.53 10.69 -13.67
N LYS A 149 0.25 10.40 -13.38
CA LYS A 149 -0.44 10.82 -12.15
C LYS A 149 -0.40 9.75 -11.06
N SER A 150 0.02 8.52 -11.37
CA SER A 150 0.09 7.45 -10.39
C SER A 150 1.18 7.70 -9.37
N LEU A 151 0.86 7.47 -8.09
CA LEU A 151 1.80 7.58 -6.98
C LEU A 151 2.26 6.19 -6.55
N ILE A 152 3.56 6.05 -6.36
CA ILE A 152 4.19 4.87 -5.75
C ILE A 152 4.71 5.27 -4.39
N ILE A 153 4.35 4.51 -3.37
CA ILE A 153 4.84 4.71 -2.00
C ILE A 153 5.52 3.44 -1.55
N ILE A 154 6.76 3.56 -1.09
CA ILE A 154 7.55 2.42 -0.61
C ILE A 154 7.92 2.67 0.85
N HIS A 155 7.59 1.72 1.72
CA HIS A 155 8.04 1.70 3.11
C HIS A 155 9.25 0.78 3.26
N ARG A 156 10.33 1.32 3.83
CA ARG A 156 11.57 0.59 4.09
C ARG A 156 12.12 0.88 5.50
N ASN A 157 13.03 0.06 5.94
CA ASN A 157 13.83 0.38 7.13
C ASN A 157 14.95 1.35 6.73
N LYS A 158 15.07 2.48 7.41
CA LYS A 158 16.10 3.49 7.10
C LYS A 158 17.55 3.01 7.27
N LYS A 159 17.77 1.92 8.03
CA LYS A 159 19.10 1.32 8.20
C LYS A 159 19.55 0.50 6.99
N ILE A 160 18.62 0.18 6.08
CA ILE A 160 18.95 -0.56 4.87
C ILE A 160 19.44 0.44 3.83
N VAL A 161 20.70 0.29 3.47
CA VAL A 161 21.29 1.04 2.34
C VAL A 161 21.01 0.22 1.09
N GLU A 162 20.11 0.73 0.26
CA GLU A 162 19.79 0.13 -1.04
C GLU A 162 19.65 1.23 -2.09
N ASN A 163 20.14 0.96 -3.27
CA ASN A 163 19.93 1.83 -4.44
C ASN A 163 18.57 1.48 -5.05
N ILE A 164 17.62 2.39 -4.96
CA ILE A 164 16.32 2.22 -5.62
C ILE A 164 16.51 2.31 -7.13
N SER A 165 15.82 1.44 -7.86
CA SER A 165 15.85 1.39 -9.33
C SER A 165 15.58 2.77 -9.95
N LYS A 166 16.34 3.11 -11.01
CA LYS A 166 16.14 4.32 -11.81
C LYS A 166 14.77 4.37 -12.50
N ASP A 167 14.07 3.26 -12.53
CA ASP A 167 12.70 3.17 -13.05
C ASP A 167 11.68 3.85 -12.13
N LEU A 168 12.02 4.08 -10.86
CA LEU A 168 11.26 4.91 -9.94
C LEU A 168 11.83 6.32 -9.90
N ILE A 169 11.08 7.29 -10.39
CA ILE A 169 11.41 8.70 -10.25
C ILE A 169 11.00 9.15 -8.86
N VAL A 170 11.97 9.23 -7.96
CA VAL A 170 11.73 9.62 -6.56
C VAL A 170 11.41 11.11 -6.49
N SER A 171 10.27 11.46 -5.91
CA SER A 171 9.85 12.85 -5.69
C SER A 171 10.09 13.33 -4.26
N LYS A 172 9.99 12.43 -3.28
CA LYS A 172 10.14 12.78 -1.86
C LYS A 172 10.58 11.57 -1.03
N GLU A 173 11.41 11.83 -0.03
CA GLU A 173 11.72 10.85 1.02
C GLU A 173 11.45 11.44 2.41
N LYS A 174 10.95 10.63 3.33
CA LYS A 174 10.71 10.99 4.73
C LYS A 174 11.12 9.87 5.66
N ASN A 175 11.74 10.24 6.79
CA ASN A 175 12.16 9.31 7.83
C ASN A 175 11.35 9.52 9.11
N TYR A 176 10.85 8.42 9.68
CA TYR A 176 10.09 8.38 10.93
C TYR A 176 10.65 7.25 11.81
N GLY A 177 11.51 7.61 12.76
CA GLY A 177 12.22 6.62 13.57
C GLY A 177 13.04 5.66 12.69
N LEU A 178 12.67 4.39 12.64
CA LEU A 178 13.29 3.37 11.78
C LEU A 178 12.64 3.24 10.40
N SER A 179 11.52 3.91 10.16
CA SER A 179 10.81 3.87 8.88
C SER A 179 11.35 4.93 7.93
N LYS A 180 11.61 4.54 6.69
CA LYS A 180 11.88 5.41 5.54
C LYS A 180 10.72 5.24 4.57
N ILE A 181 10.08 6.34 4.20
CA ILE A 181 9.00 6.38 3.21
C ILE A 181 9.49 7.10 1.98
N ILE A 182 9.38 6.43 0.85
CA ILE A 182 9.80 6.93 -0.47
C ILE A 182 8.55 7.15 -1.30
N PHE A 183 8.38 8.35 -1.83
CA PHE A 183 7.32 8.70 -2.77
C PHE A 183 7.93 8.85 -4.16
N GLY A 184 7.29 8.32 -5.16
CA GLY A 184 7.79 8.39 -6.53
C GLY A 184 6.75 8.05 -7.58
N LYS A 185 7.18 8.00 -8.84
CA LYS A 185 6.36 7.68 -10.01
C LYS A 185 7.06 6.68 -10.90
N ILE A 186 6.25 5.83 -11.56
CA ILE A 186 6.68 4.87 -12.58
C ILE A 186 5.78 5.08 -13.80
N TYR A 187 6.37 5.42 -14.96
CA TYR A 187 5.62 5.58 -16.22
C TYR A 187 6.54 5.40 -17.44
#